data_a45d85344b917b0be26f84a1be63b305
#
_entry.id   a45d85344b917b0be26f84a1be63b305
#
_cell.length_a   1.000
_cell.length_b   1.000
_cell.length_c   1.000
_cell.angle_alpha   90.00
_cell.angle_beta   90.00
_cell.angle_gamma   90.00
#
_symmetry.space_group_name_H-M   'P 1'
#
loop_
_entity.id
_entity.type
_entity.pdbx_description
1 polymer ?
#
loop_
_entity_poly.entity_id
_entity_poly.type
_entity_poly.pdbx_seq_one_letter_code
_entity_poly.pdbx_strand_id
1 'polypeptide(L)'
;DVDGSHIRTLLLTFFFRHMRPLIELGHVYIAQPPLYKVSRGKQFHYAYTEAERDACIAELNPDGTGKVDIQRYKGLGEMDPVQLWETTMDPARRVMLRVNMEDAMRADETFTILMGDKVQPRREFIEQNAQYVTNLDV
;
A
#
# COMPACT_ATOMS: atom_id res chain seq x y z
N ASP A 1 -0.42 -5.77 5.52
CA ASP A 1 0.03 -7.00 6.12
C ASP A 1 0.52 -8.01 5.07
N VAL A 2 0.92 -9.20 5.52
CA VAL A 2 1.54 -10.20 4.65
C VAL A 2 0.61 -10.66 3.52
N ASP A 3 -0.69 -10.79 3.80
CA ASP A 3 -1.67 -11.23 2.81
C ASP A 3 -1.79 -10.21 1.67
N GLY A 4 -1.73 -8.92 1.97
CA GLY A 4 -1.78 -7.88 0.96
C GLY A 4 -0.60 -7.96 0.00
N SER A 5 0.60 -8.17 0.52
CA SER A 5 1.82 -8.35 -0.30
C SER A 5 1.71 -9.58 -1.19
N HIS A 6 1.18 -10.68 -0.66
CA HIS A 6 1.00 -11.91 -1.43
C HIS A 6 0.00 -11.71 -2.57
N ILE A 7 -1.12 -11.04 -2.30
CA ILE A 7 -2.14 -10.75 -3.32
C ILE A 7 -1.54 -9.87 -4.41
N ARG A 8 -0.79 -8.85 -4.04
CA ARG A 8 -0.11 -7.96 -5.00
C ARG A 8 0.84 -8.75 -5.90
N THR A 9 1.67 -9.59 -5.31
CA THR A 9 2.62 -10.44 -6.05
C THR A 9 1.90 -11.35 -7.03
N LEU A 10 0.81 -12.00 -6.58
CA LEU A 10 0.02 -12.88 -7.42
C LEU A 10 -0.61 -12.15 -8.61
N LEU A 11 -1.21 -10.98 -8.36
CA LEU A 11 -1.85 -10.19 -9.41
C LEU A 11 -0.84 -9.65 -10.42
N LEU A 12 0.30 -9.12 -9.95
CA LEU A 12 1.34 -8.62 -10.85
C LEU A 12 1.92 -9.75 -11.69
N THR A 13 2.13 -10.91 -11.11
CA THR A 13 2.61 -12.10 -11.83
C THR A 13 1.60 -12.52 -12.89
N PHE A 14 0.31 -12.52 -12.56
CA PHE A 14 -0.75 -12.84 -13.50
C PHE A 14 -0.73 -11.88 -14.70
N PHE A 15 -0.69 -10.57 -14.46
CA PHE A 15 -0.62 -9.58 -15.53
C PHE A 15 0.65 -9.73 -16.36
N PHE A 16 1.77 -10.01 -15.74
CA PHE A 16 3.04 -10.19 -16.43
C PHE A 16 3.00 -11.39 -17.37
N ARG A 17 2.46 -12.51 -16.89
CA ARG A 17 2.42 -13.76 -17.67
C ARG A 17 1.34 -13.78 -18.75
N HIS A 18 0.17 -13.21 -18.47
CA HIS A 18 -1.01 -13.35 -19.32
C HIS A 18 -1.51 -12.08 -19.98
N MET A 19 -1.15 -10.91 -19.44
CA MET A 19 -1.65 -9.62 -19.91
C MET A 19 -0.52 -8.57 -19.97
N ARG A 20 0.65 -9.01 -20.40
CA ARG A 20 1.85 -8.17 -20.43
C ARG A 20 1.66 -6.82 -21.16
N PRO A 21 0.95 -6.75 -22.30
CA PRO A 21 0.75 -5.46 -22.96
C PRO A 21 0.12 -4.39 -22.08
N LEU A 22 -0.70 -4.76 -21.10
CA LEU A 22 -1.28 -3.78 -20.17
C LEU A 22 -0.22 -3.10 -19.35
N ILE A 23 0.82 -3.84 -18.92
CA ILE A 23 1.93 -3.28 -18.17
C ILE A 23 2.82 -2.43 -19.10
N GLU A 24 3.14 -2.96 -20.27
CA GLU A 24 4.00 -2.25 -21.24
C GLU A 24 3.40 -0.91 -21.65
N LEU A 25 2.09 -0.83 -21.80
CA LEU A 25 1.38 0.39 -22.18
C LEU A 25 1.05 1.30 -21.00
N GLY A 26 1.41 0.91 -19.79
CA GLY A 26 1.22 1.75 -18.61
C GLY A 26 -0.20 1.80 -18.08
N HIS A 27 -0.96 0.72 -18.21
CA HIS A 27 -2.35 0.67 -17.76
C HIS A 27 -2.54 0.02 -16.39
N VAL A 28 -1.47 -0.48 -15.77
CA VAL A 28 -1.56 -1.15 -14.47
C VAL A 28 -0.96 -0.25 -13.39
N TYR A 29 -1.73 -0.03 -12.33
CA TYR A 29 -1.35 0.85 -11.22
C TYR A 29 -1.61 0.16 -9.90
N ILE A 30 -0.87 0.58 -8.87
CA ILE A 30 -1.10 0.18 -7.49
C ILE A 30 -1.60 1.41 -6.74
N ALA A 31 -2.79 1.31 -6.16
CA ALA A 31 -3.36 2.38 -5.35
C ALA A 31 -2.56 2.55 -4.05
N GLN A 32 -2.37 3.80 -3.65
CA GLN A 32 -1.67 4.16 -2.42
C GLN A 32 -2.65 4.82 -1.46
N PRO A 33 -3.38 4.07 -0.64
CA PRO A 33 -4.25 4.67 0.36
C PRO A 33 -3.44 5.29 1.49
N PRO A 34 -4.02 6.26 2.23
CA PRO A 34 -3.33 6.82 3.39
C PRO A 34 -3.22 5.79 4.51
N LEU A 35 -2.22 5.97 5.38
CA LEU A 35 -2.04 5.15 6.56
C LEU A 35 -2.87 5.64 7.74
N TYR A 36 -3.10 6.94 7.81
CA TYR A 36 -3.72 7.57 8.98
C TYR A 36 -4.79 8.56 8.57
N LYS A 37 -5.80 8.67 9.43
CA LYS A 37 -6.73 9.80 9.44
C LYS A 37 -6.56 10.49 10.78
N VAL A 38 -6.18 11.77 10.74
CA VAL A 38 -5.99 12.59 11.93
C VAL A 38 -7.14 13.59 11.98
N SER A 39 -7.89 13.62 13.07
CA SER A 39 -9.07 14.47 13.18
C SER A 39 -9.17 15.17 14.52
N ARG A 40 -9.76 16.35 14.48
CA ARG A 40 -10.14 17.13 15.68
C ARG A 40 -11.52 17.72 15.41
N GLY A 41 -12.53 17.18 16.08
CA GLY A 41 -13.91 17.56 15.82
C GLY A 41 -14.31 17.18 14.39
N LYS A 42 -14.73 18.17 13.60
CA LYS A 42 -15.14 17.97 12.21
C LYS A 42 -14.01 18.14 11.21
N GLN A 43 -12.86 18.65 11.65
CA GLN A 43 -11.70 18.82 10.80
C GLN A 43 -10.88 17.53 10.76
N PHE A 44 -10.39 17.18 9.59
CA PHE A 44 -9.54 16.01 9.47
C PHE A 44 -8.57 16.12 8.29
N HIS A 45 -7.50 15.36 8.38
CA HIS A 45 -6.53 15.19 7.29
C HIS A 45 -6.14 13.73 7.18
N TYR A 46 -5.82 13.30 5.96
CA TYR A 46 -5.24 11.99 5.73
C TYR A 46 -3.72 12.12 5.67
N ALA A 47 -3.02 11.15 6.23
CA ALA A 47 -1.56 11.13 6.24
C ALA A 47 -1.04 9.81 5.69
N TYR A 48 -0.02 9.90 4.84
CA TYR A 48 0.57 8.75 4.15
C TYR A 48 1.83 8.23 4.86
N THR A 49 2.42 9.03 5.75
CA THR A 49 3.61 8.68 6.51
C THR A 49 3.45 9.12 7.97
N GLU A 50 4.34 8.63 8.83
CA GLU A 50 4.37 9.07 10.22
C GLU A 50 4.72 10.56 10.35
N ALA A 51 5.62 11.05 9.48
CA ALA A 51 5.98 12.46 9.46
C ALA A 51 4.78 13.34 9.08
N GLU A 52 3.99 12.92 8.09
CA GLU A 52 2.77 13.63 7.72
C GLU A 52 1.74 13.58 8.83
N ARG A 53 1.61 12.42 9.50
CA ARG A 53 0.73 12.29 10.66
C ARG A 53 1.09 13.31 11.74
N ASP A 54 2.35 13.42 12.07
CA ASP A 54 2.81 14.35 13.10
C ASP A 54 2.59 15.80 12.69
N ALA A 55 2.78 16.11 11.41
CA ALA A 55 2.50 17.44 10.87
C ALA A 55 1.00 17.76 10.94
N CYS A 56 0.13 16.81 10.67
CA CYS A 56 -1.32 16.97 10.78
C CYS A 56 -1.74 17.21 12.24
N ILE A 57 -1.13 16.49 13.18
CA ILE A 57 -1.40 16.70 14.61
C ILE A 57 -1.03 18.12 15.00
N ALA A 58 0.14 18.58 14.59
CA ALA A 58 0.59 19.95 14.91
C ALA A 58 -0.32 21.01 14.29
N GLU A 59 -0.81 20.78 13.07
CA GLU A 59 -1.72 21.69 12.38
C GLU A 59 -3.08 21.77 13.07
N LEU A 60 -3.66 20.62 13.44
CA LEU A 60 -4.98 20.55 14.07
C LEU A 60 -4.96 20.95 15.55
N ASN A 61 -3.83 20.82 16.20
CA ASN A 61 -3.70 21.09 17.64
C ASN A 61 -2.38 21.79 17.95
N PRO A 62 -2.19 23.04 17.42
CA PRO A 62 -0.93 23.76 17.57
C PRO A 62 -0.56 24.07 19.02
N ASP A 63 -1.55 24.23 19.89
CA ASP A 63 -1.33 24.57 21.30
C ASP A 63 -1.06 23.34 22.18
N GLY A 64 -1.31 22.14 21.66
CA GLY A 64 -1.23 20.92 22.45
C GLY A 64 -2.30 20.78 23.53
N THR A 65 -3.32 21.64 23.51
CA THR A 65 -4.34 21.71 24.56
C THR A 65 -5.59 20.88 24.28
N GLY A 66 -5.84 20.54 23.01
CA GLY A 66 -7.02 19.79 22.62
C GLY A 66 -6.73 18.31 22.48
N LYS A 67 -7.77 17.55 22.13
CA LYS A 67 -7.66 16.14 21.87
C LYS A 67 -7.75 15.89 20.37
N VAL A 68 -6.81 15.10 19.86
CA VAL A 68 -6.75 14.70 18.45
C VAL A 68 -6.98 13.20 18.35
N ASP A 69 -7.89 12.79 17.48
CA ASP A 69 -8.14 11.38 17.21
C ASP A 69 -7.30 10.93 16.02
N ILE A 70 -6.66 9.78 16.17
CA ILE A 70 -5.82 9.19 15.12
C ILE A 70 -6.36 7.81 14.82
N GLN A 71 -6.76 7.59 13.56
CA GLN A 71 -7.16 6.29 13.07
C GLN A 71 -6.06 5.78 12.15
N ARG A 72 -5.56 4.58 12.42
CA ARG A 72 -4.59 3.91 11.53
C ARG A 72 -5.33 2.90 10.68
N TYR A 73 -5.12 2.99 9.37
CA TYR A 73 -5.70 2.04 8.42
C TYR A 73 -4.71 0.90 8.15
N LYS A 74 -5.18 -0.33 8.34
CA LYS A 74 -4.41 -1.54 8.00
C LYS A 74 -4.76 -2.06 6.63
N GLY A 75 -5.91 -1.67 6.08
CA GLY A 75 -6.35 -2.06 4.76
C GLY A 75 -7.58 -1.28 4.35
N LEU A 76 -7.96 -1.41 3.08
CA LEU A 76 -9.11 -0.69 2.52
C LEU A 76 -10.44 -1.10 3.15
N GLY A 77 -10.52 -2.30 3.71
CA GLY A 77 -11.74 -2.78 4.35
C GLY A 77 -12.15 -2.02 5.61
N GLU A 78 -11.26 -1.22 6.17
CA GLU A 78 -11.55 -0.39 7.34
C GLU A 78 -12.18 0.95 6.97
N MET A 79 -12.23 1.27 5.68
CA MET A 79 -12.78 2.53 5.18
C MET A 79 -14.26 2.39 4.85
N ASP A 80 -15.05 3.41 5.20
CA ASP A 80 -16.41 3.51 4.71
C ASP A 80 -16.40 3.96 3.23
N PRO A 81 -17.54 3.90 2.51
CA PRO A 81 -17.56 4.25 1.10
C PRO A 81 -17.06 5.66 0.79
N VAL A 82 -17.35 6.64 1.64
CA VAL A 82 -16.91 8.02 1.43
C VAL A 82 -15.39 8.12 1.58
N GLN A 83 -14.84 7.50 2.61
CA GLN A 83 -13.39 7.47 2.83
C GLN A 83 -12.67 6.77 1.68
N LEU A 84 -13.19 5.64 1.22
CA LEU A 84 -12.62 4.92 0.10
C LEU A 84 -12.63 5.76 -1.17
N TRP A 85 -13.73 6.45 -1.44
CA TRP A 85 -13.83 7.34 -2.59
C TRP A 85 -12.79 8.45 -2.51
N GLU A 86 -12.78 9.20 -1.40
CA GLU A 86 -11.91 10.36 -1.22
C GLU A 86 -10.42 10.04 -1.31
N THR A 87 -10.01 8.86 -0.85
CA THR A 87 -8.60 8.53 -0.73
C THR A 87 -8.06 7.68 -1.87
N THR A 88 -8.90 6.86 -2.48
CA THR A 88 -8.43 5.80 -3.38
C THR A 88 -9.08 5.83 -4.77
N MET A 89 -10.33 6.24 -4.85
CA MET A 89 -11.08 6.16 -6.11
C MET A 89 -11.20 7.49 -6.84
N ASP A 90 -11.24 8.61 -6.13
CA ASP A 90 -11.39 9.93 -6.75
C ASP A 90 -10.15 10.28 -7.58
N PRO A 91 -10.29 10.45 -8.92
CA PRO A 91 -9.15 10.77 -9.77
C PRO A 91 -8.43 12.06 -9.40
N ALA A 92 -9.13 13.00 -8.76
CA ALA A 92 -8.54 14.29 -8.37
C ALA A 92 -7.67 14.20 -7.12
N ARG A 93 -7.86 13.16 -6.29
CA ARG A 93 -7.20 13.04 -4.99
C ARG A 93 -6.35 11.79 -4.84
N ARG A 94 -6.70 10.73 -5.55
CA ARG A 94 -6.02 9.44 -5.39
C ARG A 94 -4.54 9.52 -5.75
N VAL A 95 -3.74 8.73 -5.04
CA VAL A 95 -2.32 8.55 -5.34
C VAL A 95 -2.14 7.13 -5.85
N MET A 96 -1.52 7.00 -7.02
CA MET A 96 -1.28 5.70 -7.66
C MET A 96 0.16 5.61 -8.13
N LEU A 97 0.74 4.42 -8.00
CA LEU A 97 2.05 4.12 -8.57
C LEU A 97 1.85 3.29 -9.83
N ARG A 98 2.42 3.74 -10.95
CA ARG A 98 2.41 2.96 -12.18
C ARG A 98 3.34 1.76 -12.04
N VAL A 99 2.83 0.59 -12.38
CA VAL A 99 3.64 -0.63 -12.41
C VAL A 99 4.46 -0.61 -13.70
N ASN A 100 5.77 -0.82 -13.58
CA ASN A 100 6.64 -0.96 -14.74
C ASN A 100 6.99 -2.45 -14.95
N MET A 101 7.65 -2.75 -16.09
CA MET A 101 8.01 -4.13 -16.41
C MET A 101 8.96 -4.73 -15.38
N GLU A 102 9.88 -3.93 -14.85
CA GLU A 102 10.82 -4.40 -13.83
C GLU A 102 10.10 -4.86 -12.55
N ASP A 103 9.09 -4.10 -12.11
CA ASP A 103 8.27 -4.47 -10.95
C ASP A 103 7.56 -5.79 -11.19
N ALA A 104 7.00 -5.96 -12.38
CA ALA A 104 6.27 -7.18 -12.73
C ALA A 104 7.20 -8.39 -12.83
N MET A 105 8.39 -8.23 -13.40
CA MET A 105 9.40 -9.28 -13.48
C MET A 105 9.86 -9.69 -12.08
N ARG A 106 10.05 -8.73 -11.20
CA ARG A 106 10.43 -9.00 -9.80
C ARG A 106 9.34 -9.77 -9.06
N ALA A 107 8.08 -9.42 -9.30
CA ALA A 107 6.95 -10.15 -8.73
C ALA A 107 6.91 -11.60 -9.23
N ASP A 108 7.17 -11.81 -10.51
CA ASP A 108 7.21 -13.15 -11.11
C ASP A 108 8.33 -14.00 -10.50
N GLU A 109 9.51 -13.42 -10.31
CA GLU A 109 10.62 -14.10 -9.66
C GLU A 109 10.30 -14.48 -8.22
N THR A 110 9.69 -13.55 -7.48
CA THR A 110 9.25 -13.79 -6.10
C THR A 110 8.24 -14.93 -6.05
N PHE A 111 7.27 -14.92 -6.95
CA PHE A 111 6.26 -15.98 -7.04
C PHE A 111 6.92 -17.33 -7.30
N THR A 112 7.85 -17.39 -8.25
CA THR A 112 8.55 -18.62 -8.62
C THR A 112 9.34 -19.19 -7.45
N ILE A 113 10.04 -18.33 -6.68
CA ILE A 113 10.80 -18.75 -5.51
C ILE A 113 9.88 -19.27 -4.42
N LEU A 114 8.81 -18.54 -4.10
CA LEU A 114 7.91 -18.90 -3.00
C LEU A 114 7.06 -20.14 -3.31
N MET A 115 6.72 -20.34 -4.57
CA MET A 115 5.89 -21.46 -5.01
C MET A 115 6.69 -22.62 -5.62
N GLY A 116 8.01 -22.52 -5.61
CA GLY A 116 8.88 -23.54 -6.15
C GLY A 116 9.04 -24.73 -5.22
N ASP A 117 9.53 -25.86 -5.77
CA ASP A 117 9.74 -27.11 -5.04
C ASP A 117 10.96 -27.06 -4.11
N LYS A 118 11.87 -26.10 -4.29
CA LYS A 118 13.08 -25.97 -3.50
C LYS A 118 12.81 -25.23 -2.21
N VAL A 119 12.86 -25.95 -1.10
CA VAL A 119 12.57 -25.37 0.22
C VAL A 119 13.61 -24.35 0.68
N GLN A 120 14.91 -24.63 0.44
CA GLN A 120 15.98 -23.80 0.96
C GLN A 120 16.01 -22.37 0.35
N PRO A 121 15.98 -22.20 -0.98
CA PRO A 121 15.91 -20.86 -1.56
C PRO A 121 14.67 -20.08 -1.11
N ARG A 122 13.54 -20.76 -0.97
CA ARG A 122 12.29 -20.15 -0.51
C ARG A 122 12.43 -19.64 0.93
N ARG A 123 13.04 -20.45 1.81
CA ARG A 123 13.28 -20.07 3.20
C ARG A 123 14.21 -18.88 3.29
N GLU A 124 15.33 -18.92 2.58
CA GLU A 124 16.31 -17.83 2.56
C GLU A 124 15.68 -16.53 2.08
N PHE A 125 14.87 -16.60 1.03
CA PHE A 125 14.20 -15.43 0.51
C PHE A 125 13.28 -14.81 1.56
N ILE A 126 12.48 -15.61 2.25
CA ILE A 126 11.57 -15.14 3.30
C ILE A 126 12.35 -14.49 4.44
N GLU A 127 13.43 -15.12 4.89
CA GLU A 127 14.27 -14.59 5.97
C GLU A 127 14.93 -13.26 5.61
N GLN A 128 15.46 -13.16 4.39
CA GLN A 128 16.11 -11.94 3.92
C GLN A 128 15.16 -10.77 3.74
N ASN A 129 13.91 -11.04 3.43
CA ASN A 129 12.93 -10.02 3.09
C ASN A 129 11.85 -9.83 4.14
N ALA A 130 11.98 -10.45 5.31
CA ALA A 130 10.96 -10.38 6.36
C ALA A 130 10.60 -8.94 6.76
N GLN A 131 11.60 -8.08 6.90
CA GLN A 131 11.38 -6.67 7.27
C GLN A 131 10.69 -5.86 6.16
N TYR A 132 10.91 -6.24 4.90
CA TYR A 132 10.32 -5.56 3.75
C TYR A 132 8.85 -5.94 3.53
N VAL A 133 8.47 -7.14 3.91
CA VAL A 133 7.08 -7.61 3.81
C VAL A 133 6.16 -6.68 4.60
N THR A 134 6.57 -6.29 5.80
CA THR A 134 5.81 -5.37 6.64
C THR A 134 5.62 -4.01 5.96
N ASN A 135 6.64 -3.51 5.27
CA ASN A 135 6.58 -2.22 4.58
C ASN A 135 5.75 -2.27 3.29
N LEU A 136 5.68 -3.43 2.66
CA LEU A 136 4.92 -3.60 1.42
C LEU A 136 3.41 -3.68 1.64
N ASP A 137 2.97 -3.89 2.85
CA ASP A 137 1.56 -4.04 3.21
C ASP A 137 0.84 -2.71 3.49
N VAL A 138 1.48 -1.63 3.17
CA VAL A 138 0.94 -0.29 3.41
C VAL A 138 0.00 0.17 2.30
#